data_aae69fe474661a5c310d11b4e915bf41
#
_entry.id   aae69fe474661a5c310d11b4e915bf41
#
_cell.length_a   1.000
_cell.length_b   1.000
_cell.length_c   1.000
_cell.angle_alpha   90.00
_cell.angle_beta   90.00
_cell.angle_gamma   90.00
#
_symmetry.space_group_name_H-M   'P 1'
#
loop_
_entity.id
_entity.type
_entity.pdbx_description
1 polymer ?
#
loop_
_entity_poly.entity_id
_entity_poly.type
_entity_poly.pdbx_seq_one_letter_code
_entity_poly.pdbx_strand_id
1 'polypeptide(L)'
;MLGLDNNAQYIDWWHEELEDESFDHSGTLSTFLLQPRLTIGLSNYWNLSVSTTLGNRYMDWQPDTSSKHHRDEGSLDDYDNAHGGYLGDSEIMLRYLVLNVGGGTGSRFFIGGGLIIPSKNALTSDPYFLAGGNIEDHRHFSMSEGTYKAIIEMQLFKKNMKNPVFIGGVFKVLKPIGENEYGFKSSTITSLSLSALTKNIAILSGAISTNFRVQNATPAFWNGHEAPNSKGTELSYGLGYIKNSDVGTFGVMLQKPVYVSGGLASDEGGIDQSSNTWTLAVSYRKILSYTLPGFD
;
A
#
# COMPACT_ATOMS: atom_id res chain seq x y z
N MET A 1 -18.06 -11.90 2.16
CA MET A 1 -17.51 -11.53 0.83
C MET A 1 -16.05 -11.96 0.80
N LEU A 2 -15.66 -12.65 -0.24
CA LEU A 2 -14.24 -12.91 -0.56
C LEU A 2 -13.72 -11.79 -1.48
N GLY A 3 -12.51 -11.36 -1.23
CA GLY A 3 -11.78 -10.42 -2.07
C GLY A 3 -10.36 -10.91 -2.33
N LEU A 4 -9.83 -10.57 -3.48
CA LEU A 4 -8.44 -10.76 -3.84
C LEU A 4 -7.98 -9.50 -4.55
N ASP A 5 -6.99 -8.83 -3.98
CA ASP A 5 -6.33 -7.67 -4.58
C ASP A 5 -4.91 -8.07 -4.97
N ASN A 6 -4.52 -7.71 -6.16
CA ASN A 6 -3.16 -7.85 -6.66
C ASN A 6 -2.68 -6.48 -7.09
N ASN A 7 -1.47 -6.11 -6.68
CA ASN A 7 -0.79 -4.89 -7.10
C ASN A 7 0.60 -5.25 -7.61
N ALA A 8 0.90 -4.83 -8.84
CA ALA A 8 2.23 -4.86 -9.40
C ALA A 8 2.69 -3.42 -9.59
N GLN A 9 3.73 -3.02 -8.87
CA GLN A 9 4.33 -1.70 -8.95
C GLN A 9 5.72 -1.82 -9.54
N TYR A 10 6.04 -0.90 -10.42
CA TYR A 10 7.34 -0.73 -11.04
C TYR A 10 7.79 0.71 -10.85
N ILE A 11 9.00 0.90 -10.32
CA ILE A 11 9.65 2.19 -10.12
C ILE A 11 10.97 2.12 -10.86
N ASP A 12 11.17 3.04 -11.81
CA ASP A 12 12.43 3.35 -12.42
C ASP A 12 12.96 4.61 -11.75
N TRP A 13 14.16 4.56 -11.17
CA TRP A 13 14.72 5.64 -10.37
C TRP A 13 16.14 5.96 -10.78
N TRP A 14 16.50 7.22 -10.58
CA TRP A 14 17.83 7.77 -10.86
C TRP A 14 18.14 8.90 -9.88
N HIS A 15 19.39 9.02 -9.47
CA HIS A 15 19.93 10.19 -8.81
C HIS A 15 21.40 10.43 -9.21
N GLU A 16 21.84 11.70 -9.09
CA GLU A 16 23.21 12.07 -9.37
C GLU A 16 24.20 11.46 -8.37
N GLU A 17 25.48 11.61 -8.66
CA GLU A 17 26.59 11.11 -7.84
C GLU A 17 26.48 11.56 -6.36
N LEU A 18 26.90 10.69 -5.46
CA LEU A 18 27.04 10.98 -4.03
C LEU A 18 28.50 11.32 -3.71
N GLU A 19 28.75 11.98 -2.58
CA GLU A 19 30.08 12.45 -2.17
C GLU A 19 31.17 11.36 -2.20
N ASP A 20 30.81 10.10 -2.01
CA ASP A 20 31.74 8.96 -1.93
C ASP A 20 31.70 8.04 -3.16
N GLU A 21 30.82 8.30 -4.13
CA GLU A 21 30.69 7.55 -5.39
C GLU A 21 30.47 8.52 -6.56
N SER A 22 31.51 8.70 -7.40
CA SER A 22 31.55 9.70 -8.48
C SER A 22 30.91 9.23 -9.78
N PHE A 23 29.72 8.66 -9.71
CA PHE A 23 28.92 8.21 -10.85
C PHE A 23 27.43 8.27 -10.52
N ASP A 24 26.60 8.44 -11.53
CA ASP A 24 25.15 8.44 -11.39
C ASP A 24 24.63 7.07 -10.95
N HIS A 25 23.65 7.09 -10.05
CA HIS A 25 23.01 5.90 -9.53
C HIS A 25 21.65 5.71 -10.21
N SER A 26 21.38 4.52 -10.69
CA SER A 26 20.07 4.18 -11.25
C SER A 26 19.71 2.73 -11.01
N GLY A 27 18.43 2.45 -11.04
CA GLY A 27 17.93 1.11 -10.84
C GLY A 27 16.42 1.02 -10.98
N THR A 28 15.91 -0.18 -10.81
CA THR A 28 14.49 -0.41 -10.79
C THR A 28 14.06 -1.07 -9.49
N LEU A 29 12.87 -0.73 -9.01
CA LEU A 29 12.24 -1.41 -7.87
C LEU A 29 10.90 -1.98 -8.32
N SER A 30 10.81 -3.30 -8.32
CA SER A 30 9.60 -4.04 -8.63
C SER A 30 8.97 -4.57 -7.34
N THR A 31 7.67 -4.34 -7.16
CA THR A 31 6.91 -4.84 -6.01
C THR A 31 5.67 -5.56 -6.51
N PHE A 32 5.49 -6.80 -6.08
CA PHE A 32 4.33 -7.61 -6.40
C PHE A 32 3.63 -8.02 -5.11
N LEU A 33 2.35 -7.61 -4.95
CA LEU A 33 1.55 -7.86 -3.75
C LEU A 33 0.26 -8.57 -4.10
N LEU A 34 -0.07 -9.60 -3.34
CA LEU A 34 -1.33 -10.30 -3.36
C LEU A 34 -1.99 -10.17 -1.98
N GLN A 35 -3.22 -9.67 -1.92
CA GLN A 35 -3.97 -9.51 -0.68
C GLN A 35 -5.30 -10.26 -0.72
N PRO A 36 -5.34 -11.52 -0.29
CA PRO A 36 -6.59 -12.18 0.02
C PRO A 36 -7.29 -11.48 1.19
N ARG A 37 -8.63 -11.30 1.04
CA ARG A 37 -9.46 -10.62 2.04
C ARG A 37 -10.76 -11.36 2.26
N LEU A 38 -11.13 -11.54 3.52
CA LEU A 38 -12.44 -12.00 3.95
C LEU A 38 -13.18 -10.85 4.64
N THR A 39 -14.41 -10.55 4.21
CA THR A 39 -15.29 -9.60 4.89
C THR A 39 -16.56 -10.30 5.32
N ILE A 40 -16.92 -10.18 6.60
CA ILE A 40 -18.06 -10.80 7.25
C ILE A 40 -18.97 -9.68 7.76
N GLY A 41 -20.26 -9.73 7.42
CA GLY A 41 -21.30 -8.91 8.08
C GLY A 41 -21.62 -9.55 9.42
N LEU A 42 -21.42 -8.82 10.52
CA LEU A 42 -21.76 -9.25 11.87
C LEU A 42 -23.20 -8.83 12.24
N SER A 43 -23.69 -7.77 11.59
CA SER A 43 -25.06 -7.27 11.69
C SER A 43 -25.37 -6.35 10.51
N ASN A 44 -26.56 -5.72 10.50
CA ASN A 44 -26.90 -4.68 9.51
C ASN A 44 -26.00 -3.43 9.59
N TYR A 45 -25.24 -3.26 10.65
CA TYR A 45 -24.39 -2.09 10.90
C TYR A 45 -22.91 -2.42 11.02
N TRP A 46 -22.56 -3.63 11.43
CA TRP A 46 -21.17 -4.01 11.68
C TRP A 46 -20.64 -4.98 10.64
N ASN A 47 -19.43 -4.74 10.18
CA ASN A 47 -18.68 -5.72 9.43
C ASN A 47 -17.23 -5.84 9.94
N LEU A 48 -16.72 -7.05 9.86
CA LEU A 48 -15.34 -7.41 10.16
C LEU A 48 -14.66 -7.78 8.84
N SER A 49 -13.47 -7.25 8.58
CA SER A 49 -12.63 -7.72 7.49
C SER A 49 -11.25 -8.13 8.00
N VAL A 50 -10.73 -9.20 7.43
CA VAL A 50 -9.38 -9.71 7.67
C VAL A 50 -8.71 -9.85 6.31
N SER A 51 -7.49 -9.37 6.18
CA SER A 51 -6.65 -9.58 5.01
C SER A 51 -5.21 -9.81 5.42
N THR A 52 -4.46 -10.48 4.57
CA THR A 52 -3.01 -10.63 4.72
C THR A 52 -2.33 -10.25 3.42
N THR A 53 -1.10 -9.79 3.49
CA THR A 53 -0.28 -9.46 2.33
C THR A 53 0.68 -10.61 2.05
N LEU A 54 0.71 -11.05 0.82
CA LEU A 54 1.71 -11.96 0.28
C LEU A 54 2.40 -11.26 -0.87
N GLY A 55 3.70 -11.42 -1.03
CA GLY A 55 4.35 -10.80 -2.17
C GLY A 55 5.86 -10.87 -2.12
N ASN A 56 6.45 -10.14 -3.02
CA ASN A 56 7.89 -9.95 -3.08
C ASN A 56 8.20 -8.55 -3.59
N ARG A 57 9.42 -8.11 -3.28
CA ARG A 57 10.02 -6.87 -3.77
C ARG A 57 11.44 -7.18 -4.22
N TYR A 58 11.84 -6.59 -5.33
CA TYR A 58 13.14 -6.79 -5.90
C TYR A 58 13.68 -5.46 -6.45
N MET A 59 14.92 -5.14 -6.11
CA MET A 59 15.68 -4.03 -6.66
C MET A 59 16.74 -4.57 -7.60
N ASP A 60 16.82 -3.97 -8.79
CA ASP A 60 17.78 -4.27 -9.83
C ASP A 60 18.67 -3.03 -10.01
N TRP A 61 19.98 -3.22 -9.81
CA TRP A 61 21.01 -2.20 -9.94
C TRP A 61 21.48 -2.13 -11.39
N GLN A 62 21.44 -0.95 -12.02
CA GLN A 62 21.68 -0.84 -13.45
C GLN A 62 23.13 -0.53 -13.87
N PRO A 63 23.93 0.31 -13.15
CA PRO A 63 25.33 0.52 -13.51
C PRO A 63 26.18 -0.74 -13.43
N ASP A 64 27.10 -0.91 -14.41
CA ASP A 64 28.10 -2.01 -14.38
C ASP A 64 29.22 -1.79 -13.36
N THR A 65 29.03 -0.87 -12.40
CA THR A 65 29.96 -0.56 -11.32
C THR A 65 29.42 -1.04 -9.99
N SER A 66 30.29 -1.47 -9.09
CA SER A 66 29.89 -1.79 -7.73
C SER A 66 29.62 -0.50 -6.94
N SER A 67 28.50 -0.43 -6.23
CA SER A 67 28.20 0.63 -5.27
C SER A 67 28.38 0.11 -3.84
N LYS A 68 28.66 1.01 -2.90
CA LYS A 68 28.67 0.72 -1.46
C LYS A 68 27.26 0.63 -0.91
N HIS A 69 26.30 1.29 -1.55
CA HIS A 69 24.95 1.49 -1.04
C HIS A 69 23.88 0.76 -1.86
N HIS A 70 24.14 0.49 -3.15
CA HIS A 70 23.15 -0.11 -4.04
C HIS A 70 23.65 -1.40 -4.67
N ARG A 71 22.76 -2.37 -4.78
CA ARG A 71 23.01 -3.69 -5.37
C ARG A 71 21.68 -4.32 -5.74
N ASP A 72 21.73 -5.42 -6.45
CA ASP A 72 20.59 -6.29 -6.62
C ASP A 72 20.22 -6.90 -5.28
N GLU A 73 18.95 -6.78 -4.90
CA GLU A 73 18.46 -7.37 -3.66
C GLU A 73 16.98 -7.76 -3.75
N GLY A 74 16.62 -8.87 -3.12
CA GLY A 74 15.28 -9.41 -3.12
C GLY A 74 14.72 -9.61 -1.72
N SER A 75 13.40 -9.39 -1.54
CA SER A 75 12.74 -9.62 -0.25
C SER A 75 12.56 -11.10 0.09
N LEU A 76 12.87 -12.01 -0.83
CA LEU A 76 12.79 -13.46 -0.62
C LEU A 76 14.09 -14.07 -0.09
N ASP A 77 15.20 -13.35 -0.27
CA ASP A 77 16.51 -13.83 0.11
C ASP A 77 16.78 -13.54 1.58
N ASP A 78 17.51 -14.42 2.28
CA ASP A 78 18.00 -14.16 3.63
C ASP A 78 19.26 -13.29 3.57
N TYR A 79 19.34 -12.35 4.51
CA TYR A 79 20.47 -11.47 4.74
C TYR A 79 20.77 -11.40 6.22
N ASP A 80 21.92 -10.92 6.61
CA ASP A 80 22.30 -10.79 8.02
C ASP A 80 21.31 -9.92 8.81
N ASN A 81 20.68 -8.94 8.14
CA ASN A 81 19.71 -8.03 8.73
C ASN A 81 18.26 -8.30 8.34
N ALA A 82 17.94 -9.40 7.69
CA ALA A 82 16.56 -9.67 7.27
C ALA A 82 16.30 -11.14 6.98
N HIS A 83 15.11 -11.60 7.36
CA HIS A 83 14.62 -12.92 6.97
C HIS A 83 13.79 -12.79 5.68
N GLY A 84 14.03 -13.70 4.73
CA GLY A 84 13.27 -13.78 3.48
C GLY A 84 11.89 -14.38 3.68
N GLY A 85 11.06 -14.25 2.64
CA GLY A 85 9.74 -14.88 2.59
C GLY A 85 8.65 -14.01 1.96
N TYR A 86 7.55 -14.66 1.60
CA TYR A 86 6.41 -14.02 0.91
C TYR A 86 5.44 -13.30 1.84
N LEU A 87 5.44 -13.61 3.15
CA LEU A 87 4.42 -13.11 4.06
C LEU A 87 4.76 -11.70 4.54
N GLY A 88 3.88 -10.76 4.22
CA GLY A 88 3.86 -9.41 4.77
C GLY A 88 2.85 -9.29 5.92
N ASP A 89 2.41 -8.07 6.18
CA ASP A 89 1.53 -7.77 7.31
C ASP A 89 0.09 -8.25 7.09
N SER A 90 -0.61 -8.51 8.20
CA SER A 90 -2.04 -8.82 8.22
C SER A 90 -2.83 -7.64 8.79
N GLU A 91 -4.02 -7.37 8.23
CA GLU A 91 -4.94 -6.31 8.67
C GLU A 91 -6.22 -6.91 9.21
N ILE A 92 -6.67 -6.44 10.37
CA ILE A 92 -7.98 -6.73 10.96
C ILE A 92 -8.70 -5.40 11.12
N MET A 93 -9.91 -5.29 10.53
CA MET A 93 -10.72 -4.06 10.54
C MET A 93 -12.15 -4.34 10.95
N LEU A 94 -12.64 -3.58 11.91
CA LEU A 94 -14.05 -3.53 12.30
C LEU A 94 -14.65 -2.19 11.84
N ARG A 95 -15.77 -2.22 11.11
CA ARG A 95 -16.46 -1.03 10.59
C ARG A 95 -17.90 -0.95 11.07
N TYR A 96 -18.33 0.25 11.41
CA TYR A 96 -19.71 0.57 11.79
C TYR A 96 -20.34 1.49 10.75
N LEU A 97 -21.54 1.15 10.30
CA LEU A 97 -22.36 1.96 9.39
C LEU A 97 -23.10 3.02 10.22
N VAL A 98 -22.62 4.26 10.19
CA VAL A 98 -23.17 5.41 10.93
C VAL A 98 -24.40 5.97 10.22
N LEU A 99 -24.35 6.07 8.88
CA LEU A 99 -25.40 6.66 8.07
C LEU A 99 -25.72 5.77 6.88
N ASN A 100 -26.99 5.46 6.67
CA ASN A 100 -27.52 4.74 5.52
C ASN A 100 -28.79 5.41 5.03
N VAL A 101 -28.66 6.31 4.06
CA VAL A 101 -29.77 7.10 3.49
C VAL A 101 -30.07 6.62 2.10
N GLY A 102 -31.36 6.40 1.81
CA GLY A 102 -31.88 5.97 0.52
C GLY A 102 -31.87 4.45 0.34
N GLY A 103 -32.95 3.90 -0.16
CA GLY A 103 -33.14 2.48 -0.45
C GLY A 103 -32.43 2.08 -1.76
N GLY A 104 -31.16 1.68 -1.70
CA GLY A 104 -30.37 1.25 -2.86
C GLY A 104 -29.55 2.37 -3.51
N THR A 105 -30.06 3.58 -3.68
CA THR A 105 -29.31 4.81 -3.98
C THR A 105 -29.15 5.65 -2.72
N GLY A 106 -28.31 6.70 -2.76
CA GLY A 106 -28.08 7.59 -1.62
C GLY A 106 -26.74 7.41 -0.96
N SER A 107 -26.57 7.94 0.26
CA SER A 107 -25.29 8.05 0.93
C SER A 107 -25.12 7.03 2.05
N ARG A 108 -23.89 6.54 2.23
CA ARG A 108 -23.47 5.66 3.33
C ARG A 108 -22.19 6.19 3.91
N PHE A 109 -22.18 6.27 5.25
CA PHE A 109 -21.00 6.68 5.99
C PHE A 109 -20.62 5.61 7.00
N PHE A 110 -19.36 5.20 6.95
CA PHE A 110 -18.78 4.22 7.88
C PHE A 110 -17.63 4.87 8.64
N ILE A 111 -17.50 4.46 9.89
CA ILE A 111 -16.28 4.63 10.68
C ILE A 111 -15.68 3.25 10.96
N GLY A 112 -14.38 3.16 11.06
CA GLY A 112 -13.70 1.91 11.32
C GLY A 112 -12.47 2.08 12.19
N GLY A 113 -12.15 1.02 12.90
CA GLY A 113 -10.93 0.85 13.67
C GLY A 113 -10.34 -0.53 13.43
N GLY A 114 -9.03 -0.65 13.55
CA GLY A 114 -8.36 -1.92 13.28
C GLY A 114 -6.92 -1.95 13.72
N LEU A 115 -6.27 -3.05 13.37
CA LEU A 115 -4.87 -3.31 13.68
C LEU A 115 -4.15 -3.89 12.45
N ILE A 116 -2.89 -3.48 12.27
CA ILE A 116 -1.90 -4.20 11.48
C ILE A 116 -1.11 -5.09 12.44
N ILE A 117 -1.01 -6.36 12.08
CA ILE A 117 -0.21 -7.37 12.76
C ILE A 117 0.99 -7.65 11.84
N PRO A 118 2.22 -7.34 12.28
CA PRO A 118 3.40 -7.54 11.45
C PRO A 118 3.72 -9.03 11.27
N SER A 119 4.31 -9.36 10.15
CA SER A 119 4.97 -10.65 9.96
C SER A 119 6.41 -10.60 10.47
N LYS A 120 7.08 -11.76 10.49
CA LYS A 120 8.51 -11.82 10.83
C LYS A 120 9.44 -11.44 9.68
N ASN A 121 8.91 -11.23 8.48
CA ASN A 121 9.68 -10.80 7.31
C ASN A 121 9.93 -9.29 7.40
N ALA A 122 10.78 -8.89 8.34
CA ALA A 122 11.16 -7.52 8.64
C ALA A 122 12.69 -7.39 8.67
N LEU A 123 13.17 -6.17 8.59
CA LEU A 123 14.58 -5.86 8.86
C LEU A 123 14.83 -6.02 10.36
N THR A 124 15.94 -6.69 10.70
CA THR A 124 16.36 -6.99 12.09
C THR A 124 17.45 -6.03 12.60
N SER A 125 17.97 -5.19 11.72
CA SER A 125 18.88 -4.09 12.07
C SER A 125 18.72 -2.93 11.09
N ASP A 126 19.25 -1.78 11.49
CA ASP A 126 19.26 -0.53 10.71
C ASP A 126 20.08 -0.69 9.42
N PRO A 127 19.47 -0.59 8.23
CA PRO A 127 20.18 -0.73 6.96
C PRO A 127 21.02 0.51 6.57
N TYR A 128 20.91 1.59 7.34
CA TYR A 128 21.59 2.87 7.08
C TYR A 128 22.74 3.13 8.03
N PHE A 129 22.98 2.23 9.00
CA PHE A 129 24.07 2.31 9.99
C PHE A 129 24.09 3.62 10.81
N LEU A 130 22.92 4.23 11.06
CA LEU A 130 22.79 5.53 11.74
C LEU A 130 23.38 5.53 13.15
N ALA A 131 23.39 4.38 13.83
CA ALA A 131 23.99 4.21 15.16
C ALA A 131 25.43 3.67 15.13
N GLY A 132 26.04 3.57 13.94
CA GLY A 132 27.34 2.95 13.72
C GLY A 132 27.25 1.43 13.55
N GLY A 133 28.25 0.84 12.95
CA GLY A 133 28.32 -0.56 12.55
C GLY A 133 28.33 -0.70 11.03
N ASN A 134 28.79 -1.85 10.55
CA ASN A 134 28.79 -2.18 9.13
C ASN A 134 28.38 -3.64 9.00
N ILE A 135 27.36 -3.89 8.17
CA ILE A 135 26.95 -5.25 7.79
C ILE A 135 27.24 -5.35 6.30
N GLU A 136 28.19 -6.23 5.94
CA GLU A 136 28.66 -6.35 4.55
C GLU A 136 27.55 -6.80 3.61
N ASP A 137 26.70 -7.72 4.04
CA ASP A 137 25.60 -8.25 3.25
C ASP A 137 24.25 -7.96 3.92
N HIS A 138 23.62 -6.86 3.55
CA HIS A 138 22.37 -6.38 4.15
C HIS A 138 21.35 -5.97 3.11
N ARG A 139 20.08 -5.95 3.51
CA ARG A 139 18.92 -5.59 2.71
C ARG A 139 18.31 -4.26 3.19
N HIS A 140 17.83 -3.41 2.26
CA HIS A 140 17.27 -2.10 2.56
C HIS A 140 15.75 -2.10 2.74
N PHE A 141 15.05 -3.14 2.31
CA PHE A 141 13.60 -3.25 2.40
C PHE A 141 13.15 -4.65 2.82
N SER A 142 11.90 -4.73 3.27
CA SER A 142 11.27 -5.98 3.72
C SER A 142 9.78 -5.97 3.34
N MET A 143 9.11 -7.12 3.52
CA MET A 143 7.66 -7.24 3.27
C MET A 143 6.82 -6.75 4.46
N SER A 144 7.44 -6.61 5.63
CA SER A 144 6.85 -6.11 6.86
C SER A 144 7.77 -5.09 7.50
N GLU A 145 7.22 -4.08 8.14
CA GLU A 145 8.01 -3.15 8.96
C GLU A 145 8.23 -3.67 10.40
N GLY A 146 7.71 -4.86 10.72
CA GLY A 146 7.84 -5.45 12.05
C GLY A 146 7.09 -4.72 13.16
N THR A 147 6.29 -3.69 12.83
CA THR A 147 5.60 -2.84 13.81
C THR A 147 4.10 -3.06 13.82
N TYR A 148 3.51 -3.16 15.01
CA TYR A 148 2.05 -3.10 15.17
C TYR A 148 1.56 -1.69 14.91
N LYS A 149 0.46 -1.54 14.12
CA LYS A 149 -0.13 -0.23 13.84
C LYS A 149 -1.62 -0.25 14.16
N ALA A 150 -2.09 0.83 14.80
CA ALA A 150 -3.52 1.12 14.92
C ALA A 150 -4.02 1.72 13.60
N ILE A 151 -5.27 1.38 13.24
CA ILE A 151 -5.96 1.89 12.06
C ILE A 151 -7.17 2.69 12.51
N ILE A 152 -7.34 3.88 11.93
CA ILE A 152 -8.58 4.66 11.95
C ILE A 152 -9.00 4.88 10.51
N GLU A 153 -10.29 4.65 10.22
CA GLU A 153 -10.83 4.78 8.87
C GLU A 153 -12.19 5.46 8.88
N MET A 154 -12.43 6.31 7.88
CA MET A 154 -13.74 6.88 7.56
C MET A 154 -14.01 6.63 6.09
N GLN A 155 -15.24 6.19 5.76
CA GLN A 155 -15.65 5.95 4.39
C GLN A 155 -16.99 6.65 4.12
N LEU A 156 -17.03 7.46 3.06
CA LEU A 156 -18.26 8.09 2.59
C LEU A 156 -18.50 7.68 1.15
N PHE A 157 -19.65 7.06 0.89
CA PHE A 157 -20.04 6.62 -0.44
C PHE A 157 -21.41 7.19 -0.80
N LYS A 158 -21.55 7.57 -2.07
CA LYS A 158 -22.82 7.97 -2.66
C LYS A 158 -23.09 7.16 -3.91
N LYS A 159 -24.23 6.48 -3.95
CA LYS A 159 -24.73 5.78 -5.13
C LYS A 159 -25.81 6.61 -5.79
N ASN A 160 -25.71 6.84 -7.09
CA ASN A 160 -26.63 7.64 -7.90
C ASN A 160 -27.29 6.81 -8.99
N MET A 161 -28.41 7.33 -9.55
CA MET A 161 -29.06 6.79 -10.76
C MET A 161 -28.41 7.29 -12.05
N LYS A 162 -27.75 8.44 -12.01
CA LYS A 162 -27.07 9.09 -13.16
C LYS A 162 -25.56 8.98 -12.99
N ASN A 163 -24.83 9.11 -14.10
CA ASN A 163 -23.36 9.15 -14.09
C ASN A 163 -22.81 10.37 -13.31
N PRO A 164 -21.77 10.14 -12.49
CA PRO A 164 -21.26 8.86 -12.05
C PRO A 164 -22.25 8.14 -11.13
N VAL A 165 -22.42 6.82 -11.31
CA VAL A 165 -23.35 6.02 -10.49
C VAL A 165 -22.83 5.76 -9.08
N PHE A 166 -21.53 5.95 -8.88
CA PHE A 166 -20.88 5.81 -7.58
C PHE A 166 -19.79 6.88 -7.46
N ILE A 167 -19.75 7.52 -6.30
CA ILE A 167 -18.66 8.39 -5.86
C ILE A 167 -18.32 7.93 -4.44
N GLY A 168 -17.03 7.78 -4.15
CA GLY A 168 -16.56 7.35 -2.84
C GLY A 168 -15.35 8.12 -2.38
N GLY A 169 -15.24 8.28 -1.06
CA GLY A 169 -14.08 8.79 -0.37
C GLY A 169 -13.71 7.90 0.80
N VAL A 170 -12.43 7.62 0.96
CA VAL A 170 -11.87 6.88 2.10
C VAL A 170 -10.73 7.67 2.68
N PHE A 171 -10.85 8.02 3.96
CA PHE A 171 -9.78 8.59 4.77
C PHE A 171 -9.27 7.51 5.70
N LYS A 172 -7.95 7.29 5.76
CA LYS A 172 -7.33 6.25 6.59
C LYS A 172 -6.05 6.78 7.23
N VAL A 173 -5.87 6.47 8.51
CA VAL A 173 -4.65 6.73 9.28
C VAL A 173 -4.13 5.40 9.80
N LEU A 174 -2.85 5.13 9.54
CA LEU A 174 -2.08 4.02 10.11
C LEU A 174 -1.06 4.62 11.06
N LYS A 175 -1.18 4.32 12.34
CA LYS A 175 -0.28 4.87 13.37
C LYS A 175 0.45 3.74 14.08
N PRO A 176 1.80 3.72 14.10
CA PRO A 176 2.54 2.74 14.88
C PRO A 176 2.20 2.84 16.37
N ILE A 177 2.03 1.70 17.03
CA ILE A 177 1.73 1.62 18.47
C ILE A 177 3.01 1.78 19.29
N GLY A 178 4.14 1.35 18.73
CA GLY A 178 5.44 1.43 19.37
C GLY A 178 6.56 1.11 18.37
N GLU A 179 7.75 0.97 18.88
CA GLU A 179 8.90 0.43 18.16
C GLU A 179 8.80 -1.09 18.10
N ASN A 180 9.41 -1.70 17.08
CA ASN A 180 9.57 -3.15 17.04
C ASN A 180 10.73 -3.60 17.94
N GLU A 181 10.93 -4.92 18.06
CA GLU A 181 11.99 -5.50 18.88
C GLU A 181 13.42 -5.16 18.41
N TYR A 182 13.56 -4.62 17.21
CA TYR A 182 14.84 -4.25 16.59
C TYR A 182 15.11 -2.73 16.65
N GLY A 183 14.26 -1.95 17.34
CA GLY A 183 14.41 -0.49 17.46
C GLY A 183 13.87 0.31 16.29
N PHE A 184 13.06 -0.30 15.39
CA PHE A 184 12.41 0.41 14.30
C PHE A 184 11.02 0.90 14.70
N LYS A 185 10.77 2.20 14.51
CA LYS A 185 9.48 2.85 14.63
C LYS A 185 9.03 3.33 13.27
N SER A 186 8.00 2.72 12.72
CA SER A 186 7.50 3.05 11.40
C SER A 186 6.82 4.42 11.33
N SER A 187 6.67 4.93 10.12
CA SER A 187 5.94 6.17 9.82
C SER A 187 4.46 6.07 10.20
N THR A 188 3.88 7.20 10.62
CA THR A 188 2.43 7.38 10.59
C THR A 188 2.03 7.71 9.16
N ILE A 189 1.14 6.90 8.57
CA ILE A 189 0.65 7.09 7.21
C ILE A 189 -0.78 7.63 7.27
N THR A 190 -1.01 8.77 6.62
CA THR A 190 -2.35 9.36 6.43
C THR A 190 -2.68 9.34 4.94
N SER A 191 -3.85 8.87 4.58
CA SER A 191 -4.27 8.82 3.17
C SER A 191 -5.73 9.24 2.99
N LEU A 192 -5.99 9.89 1.85
CA LEU A 192 -7.33 10.20 1.34
C LEU A 192 -7.41 9.64 -0.08
N SER A 193 -8.38 8.77 -0.33
CA SER A 193 -8.67 8.25 -1.66
C SER A 193 -10.06 8.70 -2.09
N LEU A 194 -10.19 9.19 -3.32
CA LEU A 194 -11.45 9.54 -3.95
C LEU A 194 -11.64 8.64 -5.18
N SER A 195 -12.85 8.15 -5.38
CA SER A 195 -13.17 7.28 -6.52
C SER A 195 -14.51 7.61 -7.14
N ALA A 196 -14.61 7.38 -8.43
CA ALA A 196 -15.87 7.48 -9.17
C ALA A 196 -16.01 6.31 -10.15
N LEU A 197 -17.27 5.93 -10.42
CA LEU A 197 -17.60 4.83 -11.32
C LEU A 197 -18.75 5.26 -12.26
N THR A 198 -18.60 4.97 -13.54
CA THR A 198 -19.65 5.18 -14.54
C THR A 198 -20.74 4.11 -14.45
N LYS A 199 -21.88 4.36 -15.11
CA LYS A 199 -22.79 3.26 -15.47
C LYS A 199 -22.07 2.23 -16.34
N ASN A 200 -22.62 1.03 -16.35
CA ASN A 200 -22.20 0.01 -17.32
C ASN A 200 -22.33 0.58 -18.76
N ILE A 201 -21.24 0.51 -19.50
CA ILE A 201 -21.12 0.94 -20.88
C ILE A 201 -21.34 -0.32 -21.73
N ALA A 202 -22.46 -0.36 -22.49
CA ALA A 202 -22.89 -1.56 -23.19
C ALA A 202 -21.80 -2.13 -24.12
N ILE A 203 -21.13 -1.30 -24.90
CA ILE A 203 -20.08 -1.71 -25.83
C ILE A 203 -18.85 -2.34 -25.12
N LEU A 204 -18.58 -1.96 -23.86
CA LEU A 204 -17.49 -2.50 -23.06
C LEU A 204 -17.93 -3.67 -22.18
N SER A 205 -19.25 -3.88 -22.04
CA SER A 205 -19.83 -4.83 -21.08
C SER A 205 -19.32 -4.64 -19.66
N GLY A 206 -19.03 -3.38 -19.25
CA GLY A 206 -18.46 -3.02 -17.97
C GLY A 206 -18.49 -1.52 -17.72
N ALA A 207 -17.90 -1.07 -16.63
CA ALA A 207 -17.87 0.32 -16.20
C ALA A 207 -16.44 0.86 -16.12
N ILE A 208 -16.26 2.14 -16.37
CA ILE A 208 -15.00 2.85 -16.18
C ILE A 208 -14.95 3.38 -14.74
N SER A 209 -13.83 3.19 -14.08
CA SER A 209 -13.54 3.75 -12.77
C SER A 209 -12.37 4.72 -12.81
N THR A 210 -12.41 5.72 -11.94
CA THR A 210 -11.28 6.61 -11.69
C THR A 210 -10.97 6.63 -10.21
N ASN A 211 -9.70 6.80 -9.88
CA ASN A 211 -9.23 6.96 -8.51
C ASN A 211 -8.22 8.11 -8.44
N PHE A 212 -8.30 8.87 -7.35
CA PHE A 212 -7.31 9.84 -6.95
C PHE A 212 -6.95 9.58 -5.49
N ARG A 213 -5.67 9.53 -5.17
CA ARG A 213 -5.18 9.31 -3.80
C ARG A 213 -4.09 10.31 -3.47
N VAL A 214 -4.15 10.81 -2.24
CA VAL A 214 -3.08 11.54 -1.56
C VAL A 214 -2.66 10.69 -0.38
N GLN A 215 -1.37 10.48 -0.22
CA GLN A 215 -0.79 9.82 0.93
C GLN A 215 0.37 10.64 1.48
N ASN A 216 0.41 10.80 2.79
CA ASN A 216 1.51 11.42 3.51
C ASN A 216 2.06 10.43 4.55
N ALA A 217 3.38 10.33 4.62
CA ALA A 217 4.11 9.59 5.64
C ALA A 217 4.95 10.54 6.47
N THR A 218 4.88 10.42 7.80
CA THR A 218 5.79 11.10 8.73
C THR A 218 7.16 10.38 8.74
N PRO A 219 8.22 10.95 9.32
CA PRO A 219 9.47 10.23 9.49
C PRO A 219 9.29 8.88 10.22
N ALA A 220 10.06 7.87 9.80
CA ALA A 220 10.34 6.68 10.58
C ALA A 220 11.67 6.82 11.31
N PHE A 221 11.93 5.95 12.29
CA PHE A 221 13.13 6.06 13.12
C PHE A 221 13.76 4.68 13.35
N TRP A 222 15.08 4.64 13.34
CA TRP A 222 15.88 3.54 13.85
C TRP A 222 16.62 3.97 15.12
N ASN A 223 16.33 3.32 16.26
CA ASN A 223 16.96 3.63 17.56
C ASN A 223 16.93 5.14 17.88
N GLY A 224 15.84 5.83 17.53
CA GLY A 224 15.64 7.27 17.75
C GLY A 224 16.26 8.18 16.68
N HIS A 225 16.98 7.66 15.70
CA HIS A 225 17.49 8.43 14.55
C HIS A 225 16.50 8.37 13.39
N GLU A 226 16.24 9.50 12.74
CA GLU A 226 15.37 9.56 11.56
C GLU A 226 15.96 8.72 10.43
N ALA A 227 15.17 7.76 9.93
CA ALA A 227 15.56 6.93 8.80
C ALA A 227 15.50 7.74 7.50
N PRO A 228 16.53 7.68 6.66
CA PRO A 228 16.53 8.35 5.35
C PRO A 228 15.34 7.95 4.51
N ASN A 229 14.85 8.86 3.68
CA ASN A 229 13.77 8.63 2.71
C ASN A 229 12.47 8.05 3.28
N SER A 230 12.25 8.17 4.60
CA SER A 230 11.11 7.55 5.30
C SER A 230 9.86 8.43 5.33
N LYS A 231 9.99 9.74 5.14
CA LYS A 231 8.88 10.70 5.07
C LYS A 231 8.60 11.09 3.63
N GLY A 232 7.36 11.47 3.34
CA GLY A 232 7.04 11.99 2.02
C GLY A 232 5.56 12.12 1.76
N THR A 233 5.26 12.70 0.61
CA THR A 233 3.90 12.88 0.09
C THR A 233 3.82 12.32 -1.32
N GLU A 234 2.88 11.41 -1.54
CA GLU A 234 2.56 10.82 -2.83
C GLU A 234 1.17 11.27 -3.26
N LEU A 235 1.04 11.66 -4.52
CA LEU A 235 -0.22 11.79 -5.25
C LEU A 235 -0.32 10.64 -6.23
N SER A 236 -1.49 10.02 -6.35
CA SER A 236 -1.72 8.96 -7.32
C SER A 236 -3.04 9.17 -8.02
N TYR A 237 -3.08 8.99 -9.33
CA TYR A 237 -4.30 8.97 -10.11
C TYR A 237 -4.37 7.69 -10.93
N GLY A 238 -5.59 7.16 -11.07
CA GLY A 238 -5.82 5.89 -11.74
C GLY A 238 -7.04 5.90 -12.63
N LEU A 239 -6.93 5.13 -13.72
CA LEU A 239 -8.02 4.81 -14.62
C LEU A 239 -8.20 3.29 -14.64
N GLY A 240 -9.44 2.84 -14.48
CA GLY A 240 -9.73 1.43 -14.39
C GLY A 240 -11.00 1.01 -15.12
N TYR A 241 -11.15 -0.29 -15.23
CA TYR A 241 -12.30 -0.97 -15.79
C TYR A 241 -12.82 -1.99 -14.79
N ILE A 242 -14.15 -2.03 -14.62
CA ILE A 242 -14.83 -2.97 -13.72
C ILE A 242 -15.87 -3.76 -14.51
N LYS A 243 -15.83 -5.07 -14.39
CA LYS A 243 -16.80 -6.00 -14.99
C LYS A 243 -17.46 -6.84 -13.91
N ASN A 244 -18.79 -6.82 -13.90
CA ASN A 244 -19.60 -7.74 -13.10
C ASN A 244 -19.93 -8.98 -13.93
N SER A 245 -19.88 -10.13 -13.29
CA SER A 245 -20.27 -11.43 -13.85
C SER A 245 -20.92 -12.30 -12.78
N ASP A 246 -21.49 -13.44 -13.17
CA ASP A 246 -22.13 -14.39 -12.26
C ASP A 246 -21.13 -15.03 -11.28
N VAL A 247 -19.85 -15.08 -11.65
CA VAL A 247 -18.79 -15.61 -10.79
C VAL A 247 -18.20 -14.58 -9.84
N GLY A 248 -18.46 -13.28 -10.06
CA GLY A 248 -17.96 -12.19 -9.23
C GLY A 248 -17.70 -10.90 -10.01
N THR A 249 -17.15 -9.91 -9.33
CA THR A 249 -16.74 -8.62 -9.90
C THR A 249 -15.23 -8.61 -10.08
N PHE A 250 -14.79 -8.27 -11.28
CA PHE A 250 -13.38 -8.10 -11.66
C PHE A 250 -13.10 -6.62 -11.90
N GLY A 251 -11.96 -6.16 -11.43
CA GLY A 251 -11.47 -4.80 -11.68
C GLY A 251 -10.01 -4.83 -12.12
N VAL A 252 -9.66 -3.95 -13.06
CA VAL A 252 -8.29 -3.66 -13.46
C VAL A 252 -8.12 -2.15 -13.43
N MET A 253 -7.02 -1.66 -12.88
CA MET A 253 -6.72 -0.22 -12.79
C MET A 253 -5.23 0.01 -13.03
N LEU A 254 -4.91 0.93 -13.93
CA LEU A 254 -3.58 1.47 -14.08
C LEU A 254 -3.49 2.78 -13.31
N GLN A 255 -2.46 2.91 -12.48
CA GLN A 255 -2.23 4.08 -11.63
C GLN A 255 -0.86 4.69 -11.90
N LYS A 256 -0.79 6.00 -11.80
CA LYS A 256 0.43 6.79 -11.89
C LYS A 256 0.67 7.49 -10.55
N PRO A 257 1.51 6.91 -9.66
CA PRO A 257 2.05 7.62 -8.51
C PRO A 257 2.99 8.75 -8.95
N VAL A 258 2.95 9.85 -8.21
CA VAL A 258 3.84 11.01 -8.35
C VAL A 258 4.26 11.42 -6.95
N TYR A 259 5.55 11.43 -6.69
CA TYR A 259 6.10 11.85 -5.40
C TYR A 259 6.28 13.37 -5.39
N VAL A 260 5.65 14.02 -4.41
CA VAL A 260 5.68 15.48 -4.24
C VAL A 260 6.78 15.89 -3.27
N SER A 261 7.08 15.02 -2.30
CA SER A 261 8.19 15.15 -1.37
C SER A 261 8.65 13.79 -0.87
N GLY A 262 9.86 13.68 -0.39
CA GLY A 262 10.48 12.46 0.11
C GLY A 262 11.43 11.83 -0.89
N GLY A 263 12.09 10.74 -0.52
CA GLY A 263 13.23 10.16 -1.21
C GLY A 263 13.08 9.75 -2.67
N LEU A 264 11.87 9.80 -3.23
CA LEU A 264 11.60 9.56 -4.66
C LEU A 264 11.08 10.82 -5.38
N ALA A 265 11.02 11.97 -4.69
CA ALA A 265 10.63 13.24 -5.29
C ALA A 265 11.84 13.92 -5.91
N SER A 266 11.63 14.67 -7.00
CA SER A 266 12.66 15.53 -7.57
C SER A 266 13.08 16.59 -6.56
N ASP A 267 14.36 17.00 -6.62
CA ASP A 267 14.93 18.11 -5.82
C ASP A 267 14.90 17.92 -4.30
N GLU A 268 14.73 16.71 -3.77
CA GLU A 268 14.76 16.45 -2.33
C GLU A 268 16.23 16.38 -1.85
N GLY A 269 16.55 17.14 -0.79
CA GLY A 269 17.88 17.10 -0.14
C GLY A 269 19.03 17.76 -0.91
N GLY A 270 18.76 18.47 -2.01
CA GLY A 270 19.78 19.14 -2.82
C GLY A 270 20.54 18.21 -3.76
N ILE A 271 20.04 17.01 -3.96
CA ILE A 271 20.52 16.02 -4.92
C ILE A 271 19.52 15.99 -6.09
N ASP A 272 20.02 16.05 -7.33
CA ASP A 272 19.19 15.88 -8.51
C ASP A 272 18.76 14.41 -8.63
N GLN A 273 17.46 14.16 -8.67
CA GLN A 273 16.91 12.81 -8.72
C GLN A 273 15.58 12.77 -9.45
N SER A 274 15.25 11.60 -9.97
CA SER A 274 13.97 11.38 -10.65
C SER A 274 13.44 9.97 -10.38
N SER A 275 12.12 9.84 -10.46
CA SER A 275 11.46 8.53 -10.41
C SER A 275 10.29 8.48 -11.36
N ASN A 276 10.12 7.33 -12.01
CA ASN A 276 8.98 7.05 -12.89
C ASN A 276 8.26 5.79 -12.41
N THR A 277 7.10 5.98 -11.77
CA THR A 277 6.38 4.90 -11.11
C THR A 277 5.09 4.58 -11.84
N TRP A 278 4.79 3.29 -11.99
CA TRP A 278 3.54 2.75 -12.47
C TRP A 278 3.03 1.65 -11.55
N THR A 279 1.72 1.58 -11.37
CA THR A 279 1.08 0.50 -10.61
C THR A 279 -0.09 -0.06 -11.40
N LEU A 280 -0.08 -1.38 -11.61
CA LEU A 280 -1.20 -2.15 -12.13
C LEU A 280 -1.90 -2.84 -10.96
N ALA A 281 -3.17 -2.48 -10.72
CA ALA A 281 -4.00 -3.12 -9.72
C ALA A 281 -5.04 -4.03 -10.40
N VAL A 282 -5.15 -5.26 -9.93
CA VAL A 282 -6.18 -6.22 -10.36
C VAL A 282 -6.96 -6.66 -9.13
N SER A 283 -8.27 -6.64 -9.19
CA SER A 283 -9.12 -7.01 -8.07
C SER A 283 -10.20 -8.00 -8.46
N TYR A 284 -10.52 -8.88 -7.53
CA TYR A 284 -11.67 -9.79 -7.62
C TYR A 284 -12.48 -9.70 -6.34
N ARG A 285 -13.82 -9.71 -6.47
CA ARG A 285 -14.77 -9.70 -5.35
C ARG A 285 -15.90 -10.67 -5.61
N LYS A 286 -16.21 -11.50 -4.61
CA LYS A 286 -17.36 -12.42 -4.64
C LYS A 286 -18.15 -12.33 -3.35
N ILE A 287 -19.44 -12.02 -3.46
CA ILE A 287 -20.38 -12.16 -2.36
C ILE A 287 -20.73 -13.64 -2.23
N LEU A 288 -20.58 -14.19 -1.03
CA LEU A 288 -20.95 -15.57 -0.73
C LEU A 288 -22.36 -15.57 -0.15
N SER A 289 -23.23 -16.42 -0.68
CA SER A 289 -24.57 -16.69 -0.13
C SER A 289 -24.45 -17.63 1.07
N TYR A 290 -23.77 -17.20 2.13
CA TYR A 290 -23.57 -17.98 3.34
C TYR A 290 -23.83 -17.11 4.55
N THR A 291 -24.73 -17.56 5.42
CA THR A 291 -25.00 -16.96 6.72
C THR A 291 -24.20 -17.73 7.76
N LEU A 292 -23.45 -17.01 8.60
CA LEU A 292 -22.74 -17.64 9.71
C LEU A 292 -23.75 -18.11 10.75
N PRO A 293 -23.68 -19.35 11.25
CA PRO A 293 -24.53 -19.82 12.33
C PRO A 293 -24.44 -18.88 13.55
N GLY A 294 -25.60 -18.43 14.06
CA GLY A 294 -25.69 -17.50 15.21
C GLY A 294 -25.66 -16.02 14.84
N PHE A 295 -25.68 -15.66 13.55
CA PHE A 295 -25.76 -14.27 13.02
C PHE A 295 -26.96 -14.10 12.08
N ASP A 296 -28.03 -14.85 12.30
CA ASP A 296 -29.30 -14.78 11.55
C ASP A 296 -30.15 -13.56 11.92
#